data_c79fff543dd5fe832970d0b0150cc03f
#
_entry.id   c79fff543dd5fe832970d0b0150cc03f
#
_cell.length_a   1.000
_cell.length_b   1.000
_cell.length_c   1.000
_cell.angle_alpha   90.00
_cell.angle_beta   90.00
_cell.angle_gamma   90.00
#
_symmetry.space_group_name_H-M   'P 1'
#
loop_
_entity.id
_entity.type
_entity.pdbx_description
1 polymer ?
#
loop_
_entity_poly.entity_id
_entity_poly.type
_entity_poly.pdbx_seq_one_letter_code
_entity_poly.pdbx_strand_id
1 'polypeptide(L)'
;MGKLDDMTKELYENDLVFADTMNVLFFDGKPMIRAQDLSPLDPTEEHTIFDDDFVSITESEEKTDKTQRKAEAFSNQKYRDVLRMLQTQNGKLEVRIIVGAEIQSHIHYAMPIRNFEYDALNLSRQLSARQKYNRENHLLKSRNEFLSGIKKGETFTPVLTVVVYLGKETWDAPKTLHEMFNLDGVSETLLAYVPDYRTAILQPESVTSKQLARMKSPLRHILGVIKASTNWQDMNNYVNQNKKDLSHLDSLTAGIISEACNMNIPKQELEKEDVNMCEALVQLKEIGRQEGLSEGKIEGKVLAYLEVGKSDDLIIDHLQITQEKLDEILNNQ
;
A
#
# COMPACT_ATOMS: atom_id res chain seq x y z
N MET A 1 -13.56 -1.27 3.47
CA MET A 1 -12.55 -1.24 2.41
C MET A 1 -13.13 -0.49 1.23
N GLY A 2 -12.36 0.31 0.52
CA GLY A 2 -12.87 1.08 -0.61
C GLY A 2 -12.88 0.24 -1.90
N LYS A 3 -13.72 0.62 -2.87
CA LYS A 3 -13.80 -0.02 -4.19
C LYS A 3 -12.44 -0.09 -4.89
N LEU A 4 -11.62 0.96 -4.77
CA LEU A 4 -10.26 1.00 -5.31
C LEU A 4 -9.35 -0.07 -4.70
N ASP A 5 -9.44 -0.26 -3.38
CA ASP A 5 -8.65 -1.28 -2.68
C ASP A 5 -9.02 -2.69 -3.16
N ASP A 6 -10.33 -2.98 -3.28
CA ASP A 6 -10.82 -4.31 -3.71
C ASP A 6 -10.37 -4.63 -5.15
N MET A 7 -10.52 -3.68 -6.07
CA MET A 7 -10.06 -3.84 -7.46
C MET A 7 -8.53 -3.99 -7.56
N THR A 8 -7.79 -3.26 -6.72
CA THR A 8 -6.32 -3.37 -6.70
C THR A 8 -5.87 -4.71 -6.13
N LYS A 9 -6.59 -5.28 -5.15
CA LYS A 9 -6.32 -6.65 -4.68
C LYS A 9 -6.50 -7.67 -5.79
N GLU A 10 -7.59 -7.58 -6.56
CA GLU A 10 -7.82 -8.43 -7.71
C GLU A 10 -6.68 -8.32 -8.73
N LEU A 11 -6.19 -7.10 -9.02
CA LEU A 11 -5.04 -6.89 -9.88
C LEU A 11 -3.78 -7.61 -9.35
N TYR A 12 -3.56 -7.61 -8.03
CA TYR A 12 -2.41 -8.22 -7.38
C TYR A 12 -2.50 -9.76 -7.27
N GLU A 13 -3.58 -10.37 -7.71
CA GLU A 13 -3.60 -11.82 -7.98
C GLU A 13 -2.72 -12.20 -9.17
N ASN A 14 -2.38 -11.24 -10.03
CA ASN A 14 -1.44 -11.42 -11.12
C ASN A 14 0.03 -11.30 -10.61
N ASP A 15 0.75 -12.41 -10.63
CA ASP A 15 2.15 -12.47 -10.18
C ASP A 15 3.10 -11.54 -10.95
N LEU A 16 2.77 -11.14 -12.19
CA LEU A 16 3.56 -10.17 -12.94
C LEU A 16 3.45 -8.76 -12.33
N VAL A 17 2.26 -8.38 -11.84
CA VAL A 17 2.04 -7.12 -11.12
C VAL A 17 2.85 -7.10 -9.83
N PHE A 18 2.81 -8.20 -9.09
CA PHE A 18 3.58 -8.36 -7.87
C PHE A 18 5.09 -8.30 -8.13
N ALA A 19 5.59 -8.99 -9.17
CA ALA A 19 7.00 -8.96 -9.57
C ALA A 19 7.46 -7.55 -9.97
N ASP A 20 6.66 -6.80 -10.76
CA ASP A 20 6.97 -5.42 -11.15
C ASP A 20 7.04 -4.51 -9.91
N THR A 21 6.14 -4.66 -8.95
CA THR A 21 6.16 -3.93 -7.67
C THR A 21 7.49 -4.14 -6.94
N MET A 22 7.90 -5.39 -6.75
CA MET A 22 9.14 -5.74 -6.08
C MET A 22 10.37 -5.23 -6.85
N ASN A 23 10.35 -5.34 -8.18
CA ASN A 23 11.43 -4.85 -9.04
C ASN A 23 11.58 -3.33 -8.95
N VAL A 24 10.48 -2.58 -8.87
CA VAL A 24 10.53 -1.11 -8.70
C VAL A 24 11.05 -0.73 -7.33
N LEU A 25 10.54 -1.34 -6.27
CA LEU A 25 10.90 -0.99 -4.90
C LEU A 25 12.36 -1.31 -4.57
N PHE A 26 12.89 -2.44 -5.05
CA PHE A 26 14.18 -2.96 -4.58
C PHE A 26 15.28 -3.03 -5.65
N PHE A 27 14.92 -2.94 -6.95
CA PHE A 27 15.87 -3.17 -8.05
C PHE A 27 15.85 -2.10 -9.14
N ASP A 28 15.38 -0.88 -8.85
CA ASP A 28 15.27 0.22 -9.84
C ASP A 28 14.48 -0.18 -11.10
N GLY A 29 13.47 -1.04 -10.95
CA GLY A 29 12.67 -1.58 -12.04
C GLY A 29 13.39 -2.63 -12.91
N LYS A 30 14.60 -3.07 -12.56
CA LYS A 30 15.28 -4.15 -13.27
C LYS A 30 14.54 -5.47 -13.01
N PRO A 31 14.35 -6.33 -14.03
CA PRO A 31 13.55 -7.56 -13.90
C PRO A 31 14.34 -8.67 -13.17
N MET A 32 14.64 -8.42 -11.90
CA MET A 32 15.33 -9.37 -11.01
C MET A 32 14.41 -10.45 -10.48
N ILE A 33 13.15 -10.10 -10.25
CA ILE A 33 12.08 -11.01 -9.84
C ILE A 33 11.15 -11.21 -11.02
N ARG A 34 10.80 -12.45 -11.32
CA ARG A 34 9.90 -12.84 -12.41
C ARG A 34 8.61 -13.42 -11.82
N ALA A 35 7.49 -13.35 -12.54
CA ALA A 35 6.23 -13.94 -12.14
C ALA A 35 6.36 -15.42 -11.72
N GLN A 36 7.14 -16.19 -12.47
CA GLN A 36 7.40 -17.62 -12.20
C GLN A 36 8.19 -17.89 -10.90
N ASP A 37 8.82 -16.88 -10.32
CA ASP A 37 9.55 -16.98 -9.05
C ASP A 37 8.61 -16.81 -7.84
N LEU A 38 7.33 -16.50 -8.09
CA LEU A 38 6.29 -16.26 -7.09
C LEU A 38 5.31 -17.44 -7.05
N SER A 39 4.81 -17.75 -5.87
CA SER A 39 3.70 -18.67 -5.67
C SER A 39 2.74 -18.14 -4.60
N PRO A 40 1.41 -18.27 -4.80
CA PRO A 40 0.44 -17.76 -3.85
C PRO A 40 0.54 -18.49 -2.51
N LEU A 41 0.34 -17.73 -1.43
CA LEU A 41 0.13 -18.23 -0.08
C LEU A 41 -1.23 -17.76 0.42
N ASP A 42 -1.80 -18.51 1.36
CA ASP A 42 -3.05 -18.10 2.01
C ASP A 42 -2.80 -16.83 2.86
N PRO A 43 -3.46 -15.70 2.52
CA PRO A 43 -3.32 -14.46 3.27
C PRO A 43 -4.05 -14.50 4.62
N THR A 44 -4.92 -15.50 4.86
CA THR A 44 -5.64 -15.65 6.11
C THR A 44 -4.69 -16.13 7.20
N GLU A 45 -4.26 -15.22 8.04
CA GLU A 45 -3.43 -15.54 9.19
C GLU A 45 -4.32 -15.71 10.42
N GLU A 46 -4.84 -16.94 10.63
CA GLU A 46 -5.53 -17.28 11.87
C GLU A 46 -4.53 -17.38 13.03
N HIS A 47 -4.85 -16.67 14.10
CA HIS A 47 -4.11 -16.77 15.35
C HIS A 47 -4.49 -18.07 16.09
N THR A 48 -3.77 -19.13 15.87
CA THR A 48 -3.84 -20.34 16.70
C THR A 48 -2.71 -20.40 17.75
N ILE A 49 -2.09 -19.25 18.06
CA ILE A 49 -0.82 -19.22 18.81
C ILE A 49 -0.99 -19.46 20.33
N PHE A 50 -2.20 -19.39 20.88
CA PHE A 50 -2.36 -19.31 22.33
C PHE A 50 -3.30 -20.32 22.97
N ASP A 51 -3.72 -21.37 22.26
CA ASP A 51 -4.71 -22.28 22.86
C ASP A 51 -4.12 -23.27 23.87
N ASP A 52 -2.87 -23.72 23.72
CA ASP A 52 -2.34 -24.78 24.60
C ASP A 52 -1.51 -24.28 25.81
N ASP A 53 -0.77 -23.18 25.67
CA ASP A 53 0.13 -22.72 26.74
C ASP A 53 -0.54 -21.73 27.72
N PHE A 54 -1.62 -21.05 27.33
CA PHE A 54 -2.31 -20.10 28.20
C PHE A 54 -3.40 -20.74 29.07
N VAL A 55 -3.87 -21.92 28.71
CA VAL A 55 -4.86 -22.68 29.48
C VAL A 55 -4.23 -23.26 30.75
N SER A 56 -2.94 -23.56 30.74
CA SER A 56 -2.24 -24.13 31.89
C SER A 56 -1.93 -23.15 33.03
N ILE A 57 -2.05 -21.83 32.79
CA ILE A 57 -1.73 -20.80 33.80
C ILE A 57 -3.00 -20.26 34.51
N THR A 58 -4.21 -20.55 34.03
CA THR A 58 -5.45 -19.97 34.54
C THR A 58 -6.50 -20.97 35.04
N GLU A 59 -6.13 -22.21 35.34
CA GLU A 59 -7.06 -23.22 35.90
C GLU A 59 -7.34 -23.09 37.40
N SER A 60 -7.21 -21.92 37.98
CA SER A 60 -7.81 -21.63 39.28
C SER A 60 -8.66 -20.35 39.17
N GLU A 61 -9.98 -20.58 39.14
CA GLU A 61 -11.10 -19.67 39.41
C GLU A 61 -11.92 -19.14 38.23
N GLU A 62 -13.22 -19.55 38.28
CA GLU A 62 -14.42 -19.02 37.62
C GLU A 62 -14.67 -19.34 36.12
N LYS A 63 -15.39 -20.42 35.89
CA LYS A 63 -15.67 -21.07 34.59
C LYS A 63 -16.81 -20.49 33.72
N THR A 64 -17.45 -19.36 34.00
CA THR A 64 -18.67 -19.02 33.23
C THR A 64 -18.72 -17.68 32.52
N ASP A 65 -17.85 -16.72 32.85
CA ASP A 65 -17.91 -15.37 32.21
C ASP A 65 -16.66 -15.01 31.37
N LYS A 66 -15.61 -15.81 31.49
CA LYS A 66 -14.32 -15.54 30.81
C LYS A 66 -14.24 -16.14 29.41
N THR A 67 -15.03 -17.16 29.10
CA THR A 67 -14.99 -17.85 27.80
C THR A 67 -15.58 -16.99 26.67
N GLN A 68 -16.67 -16.25 26.93
CA GLN A 68 -17.24 -15.33 25.95
C GLN A 68 -16.36 -14.09 25.72
N ARG A 69 -15.82 -13.50 26.78
CA ARG A 69 -14.90 -12.36 26.64
C ARG A 69 -13.55 -12.75 26.00
N LYS A 70 -13.07 -14.00 26.20
CA LYS A 70 -11.88 -14.51 25.50
C LYS A 70 -12.13 -14.69 24.00
N ALA A 71 -13.28 -15.23 23.61
CA ALA A 71 -13.63 -15.41 22.19
C ALA A 71 -13.75 -14.06 21.47
N GLU A 72 -14.28 -13.00 22.11
CA GLU A 72 -14.36 -11.65 21.55
C GLU A 72 -13.00 -10.94 21.48
N ALA A 73 -12.10 -11.19 22.42
CA ALA A 73 -10.77 -10.56 22.44
C ALA A 73 -9.79 -11.16 21.42
N PHE A 74 -10.01 -12.39 20.96
CA PHE A 74 -9.12 -13.10 20.04
C PHE A 74 -9.70 -13.27 18.62
N SER A 75 -10.90 -12.75 18.34
CA SER A 75 -11.53 -12.84 17.01
C SER A 75 -11.05 -11.79 16.01
N ASN A 76 -10.01 -11.02 16.29
CA ASN A 76 -9.39 -10.13 15.32
C ASN A 76 -8.54 -10.96 14.36
N GLN A 77 -9.20 -11.65 13.43
CA GLN A 77 -8.57 -12.19 12.25
C GLN A 77 -7.95 -11.02 11.48
N LYS A 78 -6.62 -10.94 11.47
CA LYS A 78 -5.90 -9.94 10.69
C LYS A 78 -5.44 -10.59 9.41
N TYR A 79 -5.99 -10.10 8.30
CA TYR A 79 -5.68 -10.57 6.96
C TYR A 79 -4.79 -9.57 6.26
N ARG A 80 -3.76 -10.05 5.58
CA ARG A 80 -3.06 -9.30 4.54
C ARG A 80 -3.87 -9.32 3.26
N ASP A 81 -3.67 -8.30 2.44
CA ASP A 81 -4.38 -8.23 1.18
C ASP A 81 -3.88 -9.30 0.20
N VAL A 82 -2.56 -9.45 0.06
CA VAL A 82 -1.96 -10.46 -0.82
C VAL A 82 -0.68 -11.01 -0.19
N LEU A 83 -0.43 -12.33 -0.32
CA LEU A 83 0.76 -13.00 0.19
C LEU A 83 1.35 -13.93 -0.86
N ARG A 84 2.68 -13.89 -1.04
CA ARG A 84 3.42 -14.72 -1.99
C ARG A 84 4.67 -15.33 -1.34
N MET A 85 5.00 -16.53 -1.75
CA MET A 85 6.34 -17.09 -1.58
C MET A 85 7.18 -16.67 -2.77
N LEU A 86 8.24 -15.92 -2.55
CA LEU A 86 9.26 -15.65 -3.54
C LEU A 86 10.36 -16.70 -3.39
N GLN A 87 10.61 -17.46 -4.44
CA GLN A 87 11.67 -18.45 -4.49
C GLN A 87 12.43 -18.34 -5.81
N THR A 88 13.67 -17.85 -5.75
CA THR A 88 14.52 -17.73 -6.94
C THR A 88 15.63 -18.77 -6.89
N GLN A 89 15.87 -19.43 -8.02
CA GLN A 89 17.02 -20.32 -8.23
C GLN A 89 17.97 -19.67 -9.23
N ASN A 90 18.85 -18.80 -8.76
CA ASN A 90 19.89 -18.21 -9.58
C ASN A 90 21.20 -19.03 -9.50
N GLY A 91 21.15 -20.31 -9.87
CA GLY A 91 22.29 -21.19 -10.10
C GLY A 91 23.30 -21.43 -8.96
N LYS A 92 23.32 -20.56 -7.92
CA LYS A 92 24.21 -20.64 -6.75
C LYS A 92 23.56 -20.29 -5.41
N LEU A 93 22.44 -19.60 -5.39
CA LEU A 93 21.73 -19.23 -4.15
C LEU A 93 20.23 -19.42 -4.33
N GLU A 94 19.66 -20.28 -3.50
CA GLU A 94 18.22 -20.35 -3.36
C GLU A 94 17.79 -19.27 -2.36
N VAL A 95 17.16 -18.20 -2.86
CA VAL A 95 16.55 -17.17 -2.01
C VAL A 95 15.09 -17.54 -1.81
N ARG A 96 14.69 -17.67 -0.57
CA ARG A 96 13.30 -17.92 -0.17
C ARG A 96 12.85 -16.86 0.82
N ILE A 97 11.79 -16.12 0.49
CA ILE A 97 11.23 -15.07 1.32
C ILE A 97 9.71 -15.03 1.14
N ILE A 98 8.99 -14.81 2.22
CA ILE A 98 7.54 -14.52 2.19
C ILE A 98 7.37 -13.03 1.99
N VAL A 99 6.60 -12.64 0.97
CA VAL A 99 6.33 -11.24 0.67
C VAL A 99 4.83 -10.98 0.72
N GLY A 100 4.44 -10.03 1.56
CA GLY A 100 3.06 -9.52 1.64
C GLY A 100 2.92 -8.17 0.93
N ALA A 101 1.73 -7.89 0.38
CA ALA A 101 1.34 -6.57 -0.09
C ALA A 101 0.10 -6.09 0.67
N GLU A 102 0.18 -4.86 1.17
CA GLU A 102 -0.94 -4.11 1.76
C GLU A 102 -1.38 -3.04 0.78
N ILE A 103 -2.63 -3.09 0.36
CA ILE A 103 -3.21 -2.15 -0.61
C ILE A 103 -3.87 -1.00 0.15
N GLN A 104 -3.55 0.23 -0.23
CA GLN A 104 -4.05 1.43 0.43
C GLN A 104 -4.43 2.50 -0.59
N SER A 105 -5.65 3.02 -0.50
CA SER A 105 -6.11 4.22 -1.23
C SER A 105 -5.96 5.51 -0.43
N HIS A 106 -5.75 5.39 0.89
CA HIS A 106 -5.58 6.50 1.81
C HIS A 106 -4.31 6.32 2.65
N ILE A 107 -3.76 7.44 3.14
CA ILE A 107 -2.59 7.42 4.02
C ILE A 107 -2.97 6.80 5.36
N HIS A 108 -2.16 5.86 5.83
CA HIS A 108 -2.36 5.19 7.11
C HIS A 108 -1.19 5.46 8.04
N TYR A 109 -1.39 6.33 9.04
CA TYR A 109 -0.33 6.84 9.90
C TYR A 109 0.34 5.79 10.82
N ALA A 110 -0.27 4.63 11.03
CA ALA A 110 0.30 3.54 11.84
C ALA A 110 0.82 2.35 10.98
N MET A 111 1.14 2.58 9.71
CA MET A 111 1.52 1.51 8.78
C MET A 111 2.77 0.72 9.22
N PRO A 112 3.85 1.33 9.77
CA PRO A 112 5.00 0.57 10.25
C PRO A 112 4.65 -0.43 11.36
N ILE A 113 3.80 -0.03 12.32
CA ILE A 113 3.35 -0.93 13.40
C ILE A 113 2.49 -2.06 12.81
N ARG A 114 1.56 -1.73 11.91
CA ARG A 114 0.67 -2.71 11.28
C ARG A 114 1.45 -3.77 10.50
N ASN A 115 2.40 -3.36 9.67
CA ASN A 115 3.22 -4.27 8.89
C ASN A 115 4.13 -5.12 9.78
N PHE A 116 4.75 -4.50 10.81
CA PHE A 116 5.55 -5.23 11.78
C PHE A 116 4.74 -6.30 12.51
N GLU A 117 3.51 -5.98 12.90
CA GLU A 117 2.59 -6.95 13.51
C GLU A 117 2.31 -8.13 12.58
N TYR A 118 1.99 -7.88 11.30
CA TYR A 118 1.75 -8.95 10.33
C TYR A 118 2.98 -9.85 10.13
N ASP A 119 4.17 -9.26 10.04
CA ASP A 119 5.41 -10.03 9.86
C ASP A 119 5.72 -10.85 11.11
N ALA A 120 5.53 -10.28 12.31
CA ALA A 120 5.70 -10.98 13.58
C ALA A 120 4.72 -12.16 13.72
N LEU A 121 3.47 -11.98 13.30
CA LEU A 121 2.46 -13.03 13.29
C LEU A 121 2.84 -14.19 12.37
N ASN A 122 3.33 -13.87 11.17
CA ASN A 122 3.80 -14.90 10.24
C ASN A 122 4.99 -15.69 10.82
N LEU A 123 5.97 -15.00 11.41
CA LEU A 123 7.10 -15.65 12.09
C LEU A 123 6.64 -16.54 13.26
N SER A 124 5.67 -16.09 14.02
CA SER A 124 5.09 -16.85 15.13
C SER A 124 4.37 -18.12 14.64
N ARG A 125 3.66 -18.04 13.50
CA ARG A 125 3.05 -19.22 12.84
C ARG A 125 4.13 -20.20 12.37
N GLN A 126 5.18 -19.72 11.72
CA GLN A 126 6.30 -20.57 11.31
C GLN A 126 6.92 -21.30 12.53
N LEU A 127 7.10 -20.56 13.64
CA LEU A 127 7.62 -21.12 14.91
C LEU A 127 6.71 -22.24 15.42
N SER A 128 5.41 -21.99 15.56
CA SER A 128 4.44 -22.96 16.06
C SER A 128 4.35 -24.21 15.19
N ALA A 129 4.29 -24.03 13.85
CA ALA A 129 4.29 -25.14 12.91
C ALA A 129 5.55 -26.00 13.02
N ARG A 130 6.71 -25.36 13.18
CA ARG A 130 7.99 -26.04 13.31
C ARG A 130 8.11 -26.78 14.64
N GLN A 131 7.68 -26.17 15.74
CA GLN A 131 7.63 -26.83 17.06
C GLN A 131 6.76 -28.09 17.03
N LYS A 132 5.55 -27.98 16.45
CA LYS A 132 4.65 -29.12 16.27
C LYS A 132 5.30 -30.23 15.46
N TYR A 133 5.83 -29.90 14.28
CA TYR A 133 6.51 -30.86 13.40
C TYR A 133 7.68 -31.56 14.09
N ASN A 134 8.55 -30.83 14.81
CA ASN A 134 9.70 -31.40 15.50
C ASN A 134 9.30 -32.34 16.63
N ARG A 135 8.22 -32.01 17.40
CA ARG A 135 7.68 -32.85 18.46
C ARG A 135 7.06 -34.13 17.90
N GLU A 136 6.19 -34.02 16.92
CA GLU A 136 5.50 -35.17 16.30
C GLU A 136 6.46 -36.16 15.62
N ASN A 137 7.55 -35.67 15.06
CA ASN A 137 8.55 -36.49 14.38
C ASN A 137 9.76 -36.86 15.26
N HIS A 138 9.69 -36.58 16.56
CA HIS A 138 10.74 -36.92 17.54
C HIS A 138 12.17 -36.44 17.15
N LEU A 139 12.25 -35.22 16.56
CA LEU A 139 13.50 -34.68 16.02
C LEU A 139 14.37 -33.95 17.05
N LEU A 140 13.86 -33.70 18.25
CA LEU A 140 14.53 -32.97 19.33
C LEU A 140 15.47 -33.93 20.08
N LYS A 141 16.72 -33.52 20.32
CA LYS A 141 17.76 -34.38 20.88
C LYS A 141 18.29 -33.92 22.24
N SER A 142 18.25 -32.63 22.52
CA SER A 142 18.76 -32.03 23.74
C SER A 142 17.67 -31.44 24.61
N ARG A 143 17.96 -31.22 25.92
CA ARG A 143 17.02 -30.56 26.84
C ARG A 143 16.61 -29.17 26.34
N ASN A 144 17.55 -28.43 25.77
CA ASN A 144 17.26 -27.07 25.24
C ASN A 144 16.37 -27.11 24.00
N GLU A 145 16.52 -28.11 23.14
CA GLU A 145 15.66 -28.33 21.99
C GLU A 145 14.22 -28.73 22.42
N PHE A 146 14.12 -29.63 23.44
CA PHE A 146 12.81 -29.99 24.01
C PHE A 146 12.11 -28.78 24.62
N LEU A 147 12.84 -27.89 25.32
CA LEU A 147 12.27 -26.70 25.94
C LEU A 147 11.77 -25.73 24.88
N SER A 148 12.56 -25.47 23.84
CA SER A 148 12.21 -24.51 22.76
C SER A 148 11.31 -25.11 21.68
N GLY A 149 11.29 -26.44 21.52
CA GLY A 149 10.65 -27.14 20.39
C GLY A 149 11.40 -26.99 19.06
N ILE A 150 12.58 -26.36 19.06
CA ILE A 150 13.38 -26.03 17.88
C ILE A 150 14.75 -26.72 17.97
N LYS A 151 15.22 -27.26 16.86
CA LYS A 151 16.56 -27.88 16.78
C LYS A 151 17.65 -26.81 16.72
N LYS A 152 18.79 -27.09 17.26
CA LYS A 152 19.95 -26.20 17.14
C LYS A 152 20.31 -25.96 15.68
N GLY A 153 20.40 -24.68 15.28
CA GLY A 153 20.75 -24.27 13.91
C GLY A 153 19.57 -24.26 12.94
N GLU A 154 18.35 -24.51 13.39
CA GLU A 154 17.15 -24.38 12.55
C GLU A 154 16.87 -22.92 12.21
N THR A 155 16.43 -22.66 10.97
CA THR A 155 16.18 -21.30 10.46
C THR A 155 14.74 -21.16 10.00
N PHE A 156 14.27 -19.94 9.94
CA PHE A 156 12.93 -19.56 9.47
C PHE A 156 13.01 -18.79 8.16
N THR A 157 11.92 -18.80 7.41
CA THR A 157 11.80 -18.00 6.17
C THR A 157 11.58 -16.54 6.56
N PRO A 158 12.41 -15.60 6.07
CA PRO A 158 12.20 -14.20 6.31
C PRO A 158 10.87 -13.73 5.72
N VAL A 159 10.30 -12.68 6.30
CA VAL A 159 9.01 -12.09 5.90
C VAL A 159 9.22 -10.61 5.63
N LEU A 160 8.58 -10.10 4.59
CA LEU A 160 8.61 -8.70 4.19
C LEU A 160 7.22 -8.27 3.74
N THR A 161 6.67 -7.19 4.29
CA THR A 161 5.44 -6.59 3.81
C THR A 161 5.73 -5.25 3.13
N VAL A 162 5.24 -5.08 1.88
CA VAL A 162 5.28 -3.83 1.13
C VAL A 162 3.91 -3.17 1.13
N VAL A 163 3.87 -1.85 1.00
CA VAL A 163 2.63 -1.08 0.87
C VAL A 163 2.49 -0.61 -0.57
N VAL A 164 1.32 -0.82 -1.15
CA VAL A 164 0.94 -0.30 -2.46
C VAL A 164 -0.08 0.81 -2.24
N TYR A 165 0.37 2.04 -2.39
CA TYR A 165 -0.45 3.22 -2.18
C TYR A 165 -0.82 3.85 -3.53
N LEU A 166 -2.11 3.86 -3.85
CA LEU A 166 -2.64 4.43 -5.10
C LEU A 166 -3.40 5.76 -4.87
N GLY A 167 -3.21 6.40 -3.72
CA GLY A 167 -3.74 7.73 -3.45
C GLY A 167 -3.04 8.83 -4.27
N LYS A 168 -3.70 9.99 -4.40
CA LYS A 168 -3.17 11.18 -5.09
C LYS A 168 -2.25 12.03 -4.21
N GLU A 169 -2.48 11.99 -2.90
CA GLU A 169 -1.70 12.75 -1.94
C GLU A 169 -0.31 12.15 -1.79
N THR A 170 0.68 12.97 -1.56
CA THR A 170 2.03 12.50 -1.21
C THR A 170 1.99 11.81 0.14
N TRP A 171 2.60 10.62 0.25
CA TRP A 171 2.68 9.91 1.52
C TRP A 171 3.52 10.68 2.54
N ASP A 172 2.87 11.22 3.56
CA ASP A 172 3.47 12.02 4.63
C ASP A 172 3.53 11.27 5.99
N ALA A 173 2.99 10.06 6.06
CA ALA A 173 3.02 9.23 7.27
C ALA A 173 4.41 8.62 7.53
N PRO A 174 4.71 8.23 8.79
CA PRO A 174 5.93 7.52 9.14
C PRO A 174 6.18 6.29 8.26
N LYS A 175 7.45 6.06 7.94
CA LYS A 175 7.92 4.91 7.14
C LYS A 175 8.71 3.90 7.97
N THR A 176 9.08 4.28 9.20
CA THR A 176 9.81 3.41 10.13
C THR A 176 9.18 3.43 11.52
N LEU A 177 9.49 2.41 12.34
CA LEU A 177 9.05 2.41 13.74
C LEU A 177 9.72 3.53 14.55
N HIS A 178 10.99 3.86 14.26
CA HIS A 178 11.68 4.92 14.97
C HIS A 178 11.03 6.29 14.76
N GLU A 179 10.46 6.57 13.58
CA GLU A 179 9.68 7.78 13.32
C GLU A 179 8.37 7.86 14.13
N MET A 180 7.91 6.73 14.68
CA MET A 180 6.68 6.64 15.48
C MET A 180 6.94 6.63 17.00
N PHE A 181 8.19 6.47 17.42
CA PHE A 181 8.54 6.38 18.83
C PHE A 181 8.94 7.72 19.42
N ASN A 182 8.61 7.94 20.70
CA ASN A 182 9.24 9.00 21.44
C ASN A 182 10.64 8.52 21.89
N LEU A 183 11.67 9.00 21.21
CA LEU A 183 13.06 8.65 21.44
C LEU A 183 13.82 9.69 22.26
N ASP A 184 13.15 10.70 22.81
CA ASP A 184 13.76 11.75 23.63
C ASP A 184 14.47 11.14 24.84
N GLY A 185 15.76 11.43 24.98
CA GLY A 185 16.59 10.92 26.09
C GLY A 185 17.03 9.44 25.98
N VAL A 186 16.65 8.75 24.91
CA VAL A 186 17.13 7.39 24.64
C VAL A 186 18.58 7.46 24.14
N SER A 187 19.50 6.79 24.86
CA SER A 187 20.91 6.75 24.42
C SER A 187 21.08 5.88 23.17
N GLU A 188 22.10 6.19 22.34
CA GLU A 188 22.44 5.39 21.15
C GLU A 188 22.66 3.90 21.49
N THR A 189 23.24 3.62 22.65
CA THR A 189 23.46 2.25 23.15
C THR A 189 22.14 1.51 23.35
N LEU A 190 21.11 2.17 23.90
CA LEU A 190 19.79 1.55 24.07
C LEU A 190 19.06 1.47 22.74
N LEU A 191 19.18 2.51 21.91
CA LEU A 191 18.53 2.56 20.60
C LEU A 191 18.98 1.42 19.68
N ALA A 192 20.22 0.97 19.80
CA ALA A 192 20.74 -0.18 19.05
C ALA A 192 19.97 -1.49 19.30
N TYR A 193 19.25 -1.59 20.43
CA TYR A 193 18.40 -2.74 20.78
C TYR A 193 16.91 -2.51 20.51
N VAL A 194 16.52 -1.31 20.07
CA VAL A 194 15.13 -1.01 19.67
C VAL A 194 14.99 -1.29 18.18
N PRO A 195 14.16 -2.27 17.80
CA PRO A 195 13.96 -2.59 16.37
C PRO A 195 13.48 -1.39 15.58
N ASP A 196 14.11 -1.13 14.42
CA ASP A 196 13.62 -0.17 13.44
C ASP A 196 13.06 -0.93 12.23
N TYR A 197 11.76 -1.24 12.28
CA TYR A 197 11.07 -1.86 11.15
C TYR A 197 10.79 -0.80 10.08
N ARG A 198 11.20 -1.08 8.83
CA ARG A 198 11.06 -0.17 7.68
C ARG A 198 9.98 -0.66 6.74
N THR A 199 9.07 0.23 6.37
CA THR A 199 8.00 -0.03 5.41
C THR A 199 8.43 0.42 4.01
N ALA A 200 8.44 -0.51 3.06
CA ALA A 200 8.65 -0.18 1.65
C ALA A 200 7.30 0.22 1.02
N ILE A 201 7.23 1.42 0.45
CA ILE A 201 5.98 1.99 -0.08
C ILE A 201 6.13 2.26 -1.57
N LEU A 202 5.30 1.58 -2.39
CA LEU A 202 5.12 1.92 -3.79
C LEU A 202 4.03 2.99 -3.90
N GLN A 203 4.39 4.17 -4.36
CA GLN A 203 3.46 5.28 -4.62
C GLN A 203 3.71 5.87 -6.02
N PRO A 204 2.68 6.35 -6.73
CA PRO A 204 2.81 6.84 -8.11
C PRO A 204 3.86 7.95 -8.26
N GLU A 205 3.90 8.89 -7.30
CA GLU A 205 4.84 10.03 -7.32
C GLU A 205 6.30 9.59 -7.35
N SER A 206 6.67 8.58 -6.55
CA SER A 206 8.06 8.14 -6.40
C SER A 206 8.59 7.33 -7.59
N VAL A 207 7.70 6.81 -8.46
CA VAL A 207 8.10 5.97 -9.59
C VAL A 207 8.62 6.83 -10.73
N THR A 208 9.84 6.57 -11.18
CA THR A 208 10.48 7.29 -12.29
C THR A 208 9.96 6.81 -13.66
N SER A 209 10.07 7.65 -14.69
CA SER A 209 9.71 7.28 -16.08
C SER A 209 10.51 6.06 -16.56
N LYS A 210 11.76 5.92 -16.10
CA LYS A 210 12.63 4.78 -16.42
C LYS A 210 12.10 3.48 -15.79
N GLN A 211 11.60 3.54 -14.56
CA GLN A 211 11.00 2.39 -13.88
C GLN A 211 9.68 2.01 -14.54
N LEU A 212 8.80 2.99 -14.85
CA LEU A 212 7.57 2.74 -15.61
C LEU A 212 7.85 2.04 -16.95
N ALA A 213 8.86 2.51 -17.70
CA ALA A 213 9.21 1.91 -18.98
C ALA A 213 9.72 0.45 -18.87
N ARG A 214 10.17 0.03 -17.70
CA ARG A 214 10.66 -1.35 -17.44
C ARG A 214 9.55 -2.30 -16.99
N MET A 215 8.45 -1.79 -16.46
CA MET A 215 7.30 -2.60 -16.06
C MET A 215 6.65 -3.25 -17.29
N LYS A 216 6.20 -4.48 -17.11
CA LYS A 216 5.54 -5.27 -18.15
C LYS A 216 4.06 -5.51 -17.84
N SER A 217 3.65 -5.29 -16.59
CA SER A 217 2.28 -5.45 -16.15
C SER A 217 1.42 -4.19 -16.38
N PRO A 218 0.10 -4.30 -16.30
CA PRO A 218 -0.82 -3.15 -16.35
C PRO A 218 -0.55 -2.08 -15.30
N LEU A 219 0.13 -2.42 -14.20
CA LEU A 219 0.53 -1.49 -13.13
C LEU A 219 1.30 -0.28 -13.68
N ARG A 220 2.05 -0.43 -14.77
CA ARG A 220 2.72 0.66 -15.49
C ARG A 220 1.76 1.80 -15.84
N HIS A 221 0.59 1.46 -16.39
CA HIS A 221 -0.38 2.46 -16.84
C HIS A 221 -1.15 3.05 -15.67
N ILE A 222 -1.47 2.24 -14.66
CA ILE A 222 -2.12 2.71 -13.42
C ILE A 222 -1.25 3.78 -12.74
N LEU A 223 0.00 3.44 -12.41
CA LEU A 223 0.92 4.37 -11.76
C LEU A 223 1.24 5.59 -12.63
N GLY A 224 1.43 5.38 -13.93
CA GLY A 224 1.74 6.46 -14.87
C GLY A 224 0.60 7.47 -15.01
N VAL A 225 -0.64 7.01 -15.11
CA VAL A 225 -1.83 7.89 -15.22
C VAL A 225 -2.07 8.62 -13.89
N ILE A 226 -2.04 7.92 -12.74
CA ILE A 226 -2.23 8.56 -11.44
C ILE A 226 -1.17 9.63 -11.22
N LYS A 227 0.11 9.35 -11.49
CA LYS A 227 1.20 10.32 -11.39
C LYS A 227 0.97 11.52 -12.30
N ALA A 228 0.57 11.30 -13.55
CA ALA A 228 0.33 12.36 -14.51
C ALA A 228 -0.95 13.17 -14.23
N SER A 229 -1.90 12.62 -13.45
CA SER A 229 -3.21 13.26 -13.19
C SER A 229 -3.12 14.52 -12.32
N THR A 230 -2.00 14.74 -11.64
CA THR A 230 -1.74 15.93 -10.82
C THR A 230 -1.43 17.18 -11.65
N ASN A 231 -1.06 17.03 -12.92
CA ASN A 231 -0.73 18.12 -13.83
C ASN A 231 -1.24 17.84 -15.24
N TRP A 232 -1.99 18.80 -15.83
CA TRP A 232 -2.60 18.62 -17.15
C TRP A 232 -1.60 18.46 -18.31
N GLN A 233 -0.42 19.08 -18.21
CA GLN A 233 0.63 18.95 -19.24
C GLN A 233 1.25 17.56 -19.19
N ASP A 234 1.51 17.04 -17.99
CA ASP A 234 2.05 15.71 -17.78
C ASP A 234 1.04 14.64 -18.23
N MET A 235 -0.25 14.82 -17.91
CA MET A 235 -1.30 13.93 -18.40
C MET A 235 -1.36 13.90 -19.93
N ASN A 236 -1.32 15.07 -20.60
CA ASN A 236 -1.33 15.14 -22.06
C ASN A 236 -0.10 14.43 -22.67
N ASN A 237 1.06 14.66 -22.08
CA ASN A 237 2.31 14.03 -22.54
C ASN A 237 2.23 12.51 -22.37
N TYR A 238 1.76 12.04 -21.20
CA TYR A 238 1.63 10.62 -20.90
C TYR A 238 0.64 9.91 -21.84
N VAL A 239 -0.54 10.50 -22.07
CA VAL A 239 -1.56 9.97 -22.98
C VAL A 239 -1.02 9.88 -24.41
N ASN A 240 -0.36 10.94 -24.91
CA ASN A 240 0.19 10.95 -26.26
C ASN A 240 1.29 9.91 -26.45
N GLN A 241 2.18 9.73 -25.47
CA GLN A 241 3.26 8.75 -25.52
C GLN A 241 2.77 7.30 -25.41
N ASN A 242 1.65 7.06 -24.72
CA ASN A 242 1.11 5.72 -24.46
C ASN A 242 -0.24 5.48 -25.14
N LYS A 243 -0.60 6.28 -26.17
CA LYS A 243 -1.91 6.24 -26.81
C LYS A 243 -2.32 4.83 -27.27
N LYS A 244 -1.41 4.08 -27.84
CA LYS A 244 -1.67 2.72 -28.31
C LYS A 244 -2.13 1.80 -27.17
N ASP A 245 -1.40 1.80 -26.08
CA ASP A 245 -1.68 0.93 -24.93
C ASP A 245 -2.94 1.38 -24.18
N LEU A 246 -3.10 2.70 -23.98
CA LEU A 246 -4.27 3.29 -23.31
C LEU A 246 -5.57 3.18 -24.13
N SER A 247 -5.48 2.89 -25.42
CA SER A 247 -6.66 2.64 -26.27
C SER A 247 -7.20 1.22 -26.10
N HIS A 248 -6.44 0.32 -25.46
CA HIS A 248 -6.71 -1.12 -25.36
C HIS A 248 -6.38 -1.63 -23.95
N LEU A 249 -7.08 -1.11 -22.93
CA LEU A 249 -6.92 -1.57 -21.55
C LEU A 249 -8.00 -2.60 -21.23
N ASP A 250 -7.62 -3.58 -20.39
CA ASP A 250 -8.59 -4.45 -19.76
C ASP A 250 -9.50 -3.69 -18.78
N SER A 251 -10.67 -4.22 -18.55
CA SER A 251 -11.73 -3.65 -17.70
C SER A 251 -11.25 -3.33 -16.28
N LEU A 252 -10.45 -4.22 -15.67
CA LEU A 252 -9.94 -4.05 -14.31
C LEU A 252 -8.95 -2.87 -14.23
N THR A 253 -7.98 -2.83 -15.16
CA THR A 253 -6.99 -1.74 -15.25
C THR A 253 -7.66 -0.38 -15.48
N ALA A 254 -8.60 -0.33 -16.43
CA ALA A 254 -9.39 0.90 -16.74
C ALA A 254 -10.24 1.33 -15.53
N GLY A 255 -10.84 0.36 -14.82
CA GLY A 255 -11.62 0.61 -13.62
C GLY A 255 -10.78 1.19 -12.48
N ILE A 256 -9.59 0.64 -12.22
CA ILE A 256 -8.66 1.15 -11.20
C ILE A 256 -8.24 2.59 -11.53
N ILE A 257 -7.88 2.87 -12.78
CA ILE A 257 -7.51 4.23 -13.22
C ILE A 257 -8.69 5.18 -13.04
N SER A 258 -9.89 4.76 -13.46
CA SER A 258 -11.11 5.56 -13.32
C SER A 258 -11.40 5.93 -11.86
N GLU A 259 -11.32 4.97 -10.96
CA GLU A 259 -11.57 5.15 -9.53
C GLU A 259 -10.48 6.04 -8.89
N ALA A 260 -9.22 5.71 -9.11
CA ALA A 260 -8.09 6.46 -8.54
C ALA A 260 -8.03 7.92 -9.01
N CYS A 261 -8.46 8.19 -10.25
CA CYS A 261 -8.49 9.55 -10.81
C CYS A 261 -9.85 10.26 -10.65
N ASN A 262 -10.83 9.65 -9.95
CA ASN A 262 -12.20 10.16 -9.83
C ASN A 262 -12.85 10.47 -11.19
N MET A 263 -12.64 9.57 -12.16
CA MET A 263 -13.20 9.73 -13.50
C MET A 263 -14.64 9.20 -13.54
N ASN A 264 -15.53 9.95 -14.17
CA ASN A 264 -16.93 9.53 -14.30
C ASN A 264 -17.13 8.76 -15.62
N ILE A 265 -16.54 7.56 -15.72
CA ILE A 265 -16.69 6.70 -16.90
C ILE A 265 -17.95 5.85 -16.74
N PRO A 266 -18.86 5.82 -17.75
CA PRO A 266 -20.04 4.98 -17.68
C PRO A 266 -19.68 3.51 -17.47
N LYS A 267 -20.43 2.84 -16.58
CA LYS A 267 -20.19 1.42 -16.24
C LYS A 267 -20.17 0.53 -17.50
N GLN A 268 -21.07 0.78 -18.45
CA GLN A 268 -21.13 0.07 -19.72
C GLN A 268 -19.86 0.18 -20.57
N GLU A 269 -19.12 1.29 -20.44
CA GLU A 269 -17.83 1.46 -21.13
C GLU A 269 -16.73 0.66 -20.42
N LEU A 270 -16.74 0.62 -19.10
CA LEU A 270 -15.77 -0.14 -18.29
C LEU A 270 -15.99 -1.66 -18.35
N GLU A 271 -17.20 -2.12 -18.70
CA GLU A 271 -17.51 -3.56 -18.83
C GLU A 271 -17.12 -4.14 -20.20
N LYS A 272 -16.57 -3.33 -21.11
CA LYS A 272 -16.04 -3.84 -22.39
C LYS A 272 -14.75 -4.61 -22.14
N GLU A 273 -14.54 -5.64 -22.97
CA GLU A 273 -13.31 -6.44 -22.95
C GLU A 273 -12.07 -5.60 -23.29
N ASP A 274 -12.27 -4.54 -24.10
CA ASP A 274 -11.25 -3.60 -24.56
C ASP A 274 -11.75 -2.16 -24.33
N VAL A 275 -11.14 -1.46 -23.37
CA VAL A 275 -11.54 -0.13 -22.91
C VAL A 275 -10.60 0.94 -23.47
N ASN A 276 -11.15 1.90 -24.21
CA ASN A 276 -10.40 3.05 -24.69
C ASN A 276 -10.39 4.17 -23.66
N MET A 277 -9.31 4.29 -22.91
CA MET A 277 -9.13 5.33 -21.90
C MET A 277 -8.65 6.68 -22.44
N CYS A 278 -8.16 6.75 -23.70
CA CYS A 278 -7.58 7.98 -24.22
C CYS A 278 -8.59 9.14 -24.24
N GLU A 279 -9.82 8.86 -24.63
CA GLU A 279 -10.87 9.88 -24.75
C GLU A 279 -11.32 10.39 -23.37
N ALA A 280 -11.51 9.48 -22.43
CA ALA A 280 -11.85 9.81 -21.05
C ALA A 280 -10.75 10.63 -20.34
N LEU A 281 -9.47 10.27 -20.56
CA LEU A 281 -8.33 11.01 -20.03
C LEU A 281 -8.19 12.41 -20.66
N VAL A 282 -8.54 12.58 -21.94
CA VAL A 282 -8.59 13.90 -22.58
C VAL A 282 -9.73 14.76 -22.01
N GLN A 283 -10.88 14.17 -21.71
CA GLN A 283 -11.98 14.89 -21.07
C GLN A 283 -11.63 15.33 -19.65
N LEU A 284 -11.00 14.47 -18.85
CA LEU A 284 -10.52 14.82 -17.50
C LEU A 284 -9.55 16.01 -17.54
N LYS A 285 -8.62 15.99 -18.50
CA LYS A 285 -7.70 17.09 -18.76
C LYS A 285 -8.44 18.40 -19.06
N GLU A 286 -9.46 18.37 -19.92
CA GLU A 286 -10.19 19.58 -20.30
C GLU A 286 -11.00 20.14 -19.13
N ILE A 287 -11.59 19.29 -18.29
CA ILE A 287 -12.25 19.68 -17.04
C ILE A 287 -11.26 20.40 -16.13
N GLY A 288 -10.09 19.78 -15.82
CA GLY A 288 -9.08 20.40 -14.98
C GLY A 288 -8.53 21.71 -15.55
N ARG A 289 -8.41 21.82 -16.89
CA ARG A 289 -8.03 23.09 -17.54
C ARG A 289 -9.08 24.18 -17.34
N GLN A 290 -10.36 23.83 -17.45
CA GLN A 290 -11.48 24.78 -17.27
C GLN A 290 -11.60 25.21 -15.80
N GLU A 291 -11.41 24.29 -14.86
CA GLU A 291 -11.38 24.58 -13.44
C GLU A 291 -10.24 25.52 -13.09
N GLY A 292 -9.00 25.24 -13.53
CA GLY A 292 -7.85 26.09 -13.30
C GLY A 292 -7.98 27.48 -13.96
N LEU A 293 -8.61 27.57 -15.15
CA LEU A 293 -8.92 28.87 -15.77
C LEU A 293 -9.98 29.65 -14.98
N SER A 294 -10.96 28.95 -14.40
CA SER A 294 -11.99 29.58 -13.57
C SER A 294 -11.40 30.09 -12.27
N GLU A 295 -10.58 29.27 -11.61
CA GLU A 295 -9.87 29.64 -10.38
C GLU A 295 -8.92 30.82 -10.59
N GLY A 296 -8.08 30.77 -11.62
CA GLY A 296 -7.17 31.89 -11.96
C GLY A 296 -7.91 33.18 -12.33
N LYS A 297 -9.11 33.10 -12.91
CA LYS A 297 -9.96 34.30 -13.13
C LYS A 297 -10.51 34.88 -11.84
N ILE A 298 -10.90 34.00 -10.88
CA ILE A 298 -11.37 34.43 -9.56
C ILE A 298 -10.22 35.10 -8.82
N GLU A 299 -9.08 34.41 -8.76
CA GLU A 299 -7.84 34.91 -8.11
C GLU A 299 -7.44 36.28 -8.70
N GLY A 300 -7.34 36.40 -10.00
CA GLY A 300 -7.04 37.69 -10.67
C GLY A 300 -8.04 38.79 -10.36
N LYS A 301 -9.34 38.49 -10.22
CA LYS A 301 -10.33 39.46 -9.79
C LYS A 301 -10.19 39.85 -8.32
N VAL A 302 -9.95 38.90 -7.44
CA VAL A 302 -9.69 39.15 -6.01
C VAL A 302 -8.52 40.13 -5.89
N LEU A 303 -7.40 39.85 -6.55
CA LEU A 303 -6.20 40.72 -6.53
C LEU A 303 -6.52 42.11 -7.05
N ALA A 304 -7.22 42.21 -8.17
CA ALA A 304 -7.63 43.53 -8.75
C ALA A 304 -8.54 44.31 -7.79
N TYR A 305 -9.44 43.65 -7.06
CA TYR A 305 -10.29 44.34 -6.09
C TYR A 305 -9.50 44.78 -4.84
N LEU A 306 -8.52 44.02 -4.41
CA LEU A 306 -7.62 44.39 -3.31
C LEU A 306 -6.76 45.60 -3.69
N GLU A 307 -6.20 45.63 -4.91
CA GLU A 307 -5.41 46.75 -5.41
C GLU A 307 -6.19 48.08 -5.43
N VAL A 308 -7.50 48.04 -5.68
CA VAL A 308 -8.35 49.23 -5.62
C VAL A 308 -8.99 49.47 -4.24
N GLY A 309 -8.54 48.77 -3.19
CA GLY A 309 -8.94 49.00 -1.81
C GLY A 309 -10.37 48.58 -1.45
N LYS A 310 -10.92 47.58 -2.14
CA LYS A 310 -12.22 46.98 -1.75
C LYS A 310 -12.07 46.15 -0.45
N SER A 311 -13.12 46.18 0.36
CA SER A 311 -13.19 45.34 1.56
C SER A 311 -13.45 43.87 1.24
N ASP A 312 -13.03 42.98 2.10
CA ASP A 312 -13.20 41.52 1.97
C ASP A 312 -14.69 41.15 1.80
N ASP A 313 -15.59 41.76 2.57
CA ASP A 313 -17.04 41.54 2.47
C ASP A 313 -17.58 41.88 1.06
N LEU A 314 -17.08 42.98 0.46
CA LEU A 314 -17.48 43.36 -0.91
C LEU A 314 -16.90 42.41 -1.98
N ILE A 315 -15.72 41.87 -1.74
CA ILE A 315 -15.07 40.89 -2.64
C ILE A 315 -15.85 39.57 -2.60
N ILE A 316 -16.18 39.10 -1.41
CA ILE A 316 -16.97 37.89 -1.21
C ILE A 316 -18.35 37.98 -1.86
N ASP A 317 -19.07 39.08 -1.60
CA ASP A 317 -20.42 39.28 -2.16
C ASP A 317 -20.41 39.40 -3.69
N HIS A 318 -19.45 40.15 -4.21
CA HIS A 318 -19.39 40.42 -5.67
C HIS A 318 -18.90 39.24 -6.50
N LEU A 319 -17.98 38.43 -5.94
CA LEU A 319 -17.43 37.25 -6.62
C LEU A 319 -18.15 35.97 -6.25
N GLN A 320 -19.10 36.04 -5.29
CA GLN A 320 -19.84 34.89 -4.74
C GLN A 320 -18.91 33.74 -4.29
N ILE A 321 -17.82 34.09 -3.61
CA ILE A 321 -16.86 33.14 -3.03
C ILE A 321 -17.06 33.04 -1.51
N THR A 322 -16.49 32.02 -0.88
CA THR A 322 -16.49 31.90 0.58
C THR A 322 -15.32 32.66 1.20
N GLN A 323 -15.41 32.96 2.51
CA GLN A 323 -14.30 33.54 3.26
C GLN A 323 -13.06 32.63 3.21
N GLU A 324 -13.25 31.32 3.36
CA GLU A 324 -12.18 30.32 3.28
C GLU A 324 -11.44 30.38 1.94
N LYS A 325 -12.17 30.57 0.82
CA LYS A 325 -11.56 30.71 -0.51
C LYS A 325 -10.79 32.02 -0.67
N LEU A 326 -11.27 33.10 -0.08
CA LEU A 326 -10.52 34.38 -0.04
C LEU A 326 -9.23 34.22 0.76
N ASP A 327 -9.30 33.62 1.93
CA ASP A 327 -8.14 33.37 2.80
C ASP A 327 -7.10 32.47 2.12
N GLU A 328 -7.54 31.43 1.41
CA GLU A 328 -6.68 30.55 0.60
C GLU A 328 -5.90 31.34 -0.46
N ILE A 329 -6.58 32.22 -1.20
CA ILE A 329 -5.96 33.07 -2.24
C ILE A 329 -4.93 34.04 -1.61
N LEU A 330 -5.23 34.59 -0.45
CA LEU A 330 -4.35 35.53 0.25
C LEU A 330 -3.11 34.83 0.83
N ASN A 331 -3.24 33.59 1.29
CA ASN A 331 -2.15 32.82 1.86
C ASN A 331 -1.19 32.20 0.83
N ASN A 332 -1.61 32.11 -0.45
CA ASN A 332 -0.80 31.57 -1.55
C ASN A 332 0.04 32.64 -2.26
N GLN A 333 0.10 33.83 -1.73
CA GLN A 333 1.00 34.92 -2.17
C GLN A 333 2.26 35.02 -1.32
#